data_0f8dca3f334f8a520a044f5dd6c8baf0
#
_entry.id   0f8dca3f334f8a520a044f5dd6c8baf0
#
_cell.length_a   1.000
_cell.length_b   1.000
_cell.length_c   1.000
_cell.angle_alpha   90.00
_cell.angle_beta   90.00
_cell.angle_gamma   90.00
#
_symmetry.space_group_name_H-M   'P 1'
#
loop_
_entity.id
_entity.type
_entity.pdbx_description
1 polymer ?
#
loop_
_entity_poly.entity_id
_entity_poly.type
_entity_poly.pdbx_seq_one_letter_code
_entity_poly.pdbx_strand_id
1 'polypeptide(L)'
;MPGSFFCFPARAPDRTSFAQGDAMSLRALRPYILAIVLTLPGLALRFAHPDLSPIWVAVLSGMAILGASFLLTWACEVAQLDIPQAVAVAVVAFIAVLPEYAVDMYFTWMAGQHPESAYSHYAIANMTGANRLLIGVGWSAIVLIFAGRYHSAVALHDDKRTDVLFLGLATLYALLIPLKGSLTWVDGVVFLAIYAWYIWIIARRPCEEEEPEGPAAVLAQLPKKKRLRTVIAIFLFAALVILCNAEPFSESLVASGKLLGVNEFLLVQWLAPIASEAPEFIVALMFAFRGNAGLALGSLLSSKLNQWTLLVGMIPGVYAVSSGGLSPSINLDTHQFQEILLTAGQSIFAVALLLDLRLHVREAFWLLVLFAAQLLSPLYDAQLEAMLGLPHDPLRLHYFYAQVYLALAAILMIKNWRKVWQLRLGFKV
;
A
#
# COMPACT_ATOMS: atom_id res chain seq x y z
N MET A 1 15.94 36.87 22.56
CA MET A 1 15.45 37.54 21.32
C MET A 1 15.00 36.43 20.40
N PRO A 2 13.73 36.37 20.01
CA PRO A 2 13.18 35.29 19.23
C PRO A 2 13.41 35.51 17.74
N GLY A 3 13.97 34.49 17.08
CA GLY A 3 14.20 34.47 15.64
C GLY A 3 12.92 34.21 14.85
N SER A 4 12.74 35.05 13.87
CA SER A 4 11.64 35.18 12.93
C SER A 4 11.23 33.87 12.24
N PHE A 5 9.98 33.47 12.45
CA PHE A 5 9.22 32.55 11.62
C PHE A 5 9.01 33.18 10.23
N PHE A 6 9.58 32.58 9.20
CA PHE A 6 9.17 32.86 7.82
C PHE A 6 7.82 32.16 7.58
N CYS A 7 6.77 32.89 7.84
CA CYS A 7 5.44 32.59 7.31
C CYS A 7 5.44 33.08 5.86
N PHE A 8 5.49 32.16 4.88
CA PHE A 8 5.14 32.52 3.52
C PHE A 8 3.63 32.73 3.50
N PRO A 9 3.17 33.92 3.04
CA PRO A 9 1.75 34.14 2.89
C PRO A 9 1.24 33.17 1.83
N ALA A 10 0.30 32.30 2.21
CA ALA A 10 -0.51 31.56 1.28
C ALA A 10 -1.13 32.57 0.30
N ARG A 11 -0.74 32.49 -0.96
CA ARG A 11 -1.38 33.24 -2.03
C ARG A 11 -2.77 32.66 -2.15
N ALA A 12 -3.75 33.33 -1.57
CA ALA A 12 -5.15 32.98 -1.76
C ALA A 12 -5.39 32.88 -3.28
N PRO A 13 -5.93 31.77 -3.77
CA PRO A 13 -6.32 31.68 -5.17
C PRO A 13 -7.37 32.77 -5.41
N ASP A 14 -7.21 33.44 -6.52
CA ASP A 14 -8.07 34.54 -6.97
C ASP A 14 -9.52 34.02 -7.05
N ARG A 15 -10.34 34.40 -6.07
CA ARG A 15 -11.75 33.98 -5.95
C ARG A 15 -12.67 34.56 -7.01
N THR A 16 -12.10 35.28 -7.99
CA THR A 16 -12.90 36.08 -8.94
C THR A 16 -13.11 35.44 -10.31
N SER A 17 -12.67 34.21 -10.61
CA SER A 17 -12.79 33.67 -11.98
C SER A 17 -13.71 32.46 -12.18
N PHE A 18 -14.47 32.04 -11.17
CA PHE A 18 -15.52 31.05 -11.41
C PHE A 18 -16.89 31.61 -11.08
N ALA A 19 -17.54 32.08 -12.13
CA ALA A 19 -18.92 32.55 -12.09
C ALA A 19 -19.84 31.48 -11.53
N GLN A 20 -20.66 31.86 -10.56
CA GLN A 20 -21.81 31.09 -10.08
C GLN A 20 -22.66 30.65 -11.27
N GLY A 21 -22.78 29.35 -11.50
CA GLY A 21 -23.83 28.82 -12.35
C GLY A 21 -23.44 27.89 -13.48
N ASP A 22 -22.15 27.62 -13.75
CA ASP A 22 -21.79 26.69 -14.79
C ASP A 22 -21.98 25.24 -14.32
N ALA A 23 -22.90 24.53 -15.00
CA ALA A 23 -23.02 23.09 -14.93
C ALA A 23 -21.63 22.47 -15.05
N MET A 24 -21.30 21.55 -14.13
CA MET A 24 -20.05 20.79 -14.08
C MET A 24 -19.63 20.40 -15.50
N SER A 25 -18.57 21.02 -16.04
CA SER A 25 -18.19 20.85 -17.44
C SER A 25 -17.86 19.38 -17.72
N LEU A 26 -18.25 18.88 -18.89
CA LEU A 26 -17.92 17.49 -19.30
C LEU A 26 -16.41 17.21 -19.22
N ARG A 27 -15.56 18.26 -19.37
CA ARG A 27 -14.11 18.14 -19.20
C ARG A 27 -13.71 17.82 -17.77
N ALA A 28 -14.38 18.39 -16.79
CA ALA A 28 -14.12 18.15 -15.37
C ALA A 28 -14.58 16.73 -14.94
N LEU A 29 -15.60 16.17 -15.60
CA LEU A 29 -16.11 14.83 -15.35
C LEU A 29 -15.35 13.71 -16.09
N ARG A 30 -14.49 14.04 -17.06
CA ARG A 30 -13.74 13.03 -17.84
C ARG A 30 -13.02 11.98 -16.97
N PRO A 31 -12.28 12.31 -15.91
CA PRO A 31 -11.63 11.30 -15.08
C PRO A 31 -12.62 10.29 -14.50
N TYR A 32 -13.76 10.78 -13.99
CA TYR A 32 -14.80 9.92 -13.44
C TYR A 32 -15.42 9.02 -14.50
N ILE A 33 -15.72 9.56 -15.69
CA ILE A 33 -16.24 8.79 -16.83
C ILE A 33 -15.25 7.71 -17.23
N LEU A 34 -13.95 8.03 -17.35
CA LEU A 34 -12.91 7.06 -17.67
C LEU A 34 -12.79 5.97 -16.59
N ALA A 35 -12.79 6.34 -15.33
CA ALA A 35 -12.75 5.38 -14.24
C ALA A 35 -13.97 4.44 -14.25
N ILE A 36 -15.18 4.97 -14.48
CA ILE A 36 -16.40 4.15 -14.62
C ILE A 36 -16.30 3.25 -15.85
N VAL A 37 -15.87 3.76 -17.01
CA VAL A 37 -15.71 2.95 -18.23
C VAL A 37 -14.74 1.80 -18.00
N LEU A 38 -13.65 2.00 -17.25
CA LEU A 38 -12.73 0.94 -16.88
C LEU A 38 -13.39 -0.18 -16.04
N THR A 39 -14.45 0.12 -15.30
CA THR A 39 -15.15 -0.89 -14.48
C THR A 39 -16.09 -1.78 -15.30
N LEU A 40 -16.58 -1.30 -16.46
CA LEU A 40 -17.62 -1.98 -17.22
C LEU A 40 -17.22 -3.37 -17.72
N PRO A 41 -15.98 -3.60 -18.25
CA PRO A 41 -15.58 -4.93 -18.71
C PRO A 41 -15.61 -5.99 -17.62
N GLY A 42 -15.10 -5.67 -16.43
CA GLY A 42 -15.13 -6.61 -15.31
C GLY A 42 -16.54 -6.89 -14.79
N LEU A 43 -17.43 -5.88 -14.77
CA LEU A 43 -18.83 -6.11 -14.47
C LEU A 43 -19.50 -6.98 -15.54
N ALA A 44 -19.19 -6.74 -16.83
CA ALA A 44 -19.72 -7.57 -17.91
C ALA A 44 -19.27 -9.04 -17.80
N LEU A 45 -18.02 -9.29 -17.39
CA LEU A 45 -17.53 -10.65 -17.12
C LEU A 45 -18.38 -11.37 -16.07
N ARG A 46 -18.73 -10.67 -14.99
CA ARG A 46 -19.50 -11.26 -13.88
C ARG A 46 -20.92 -11.66 -14.30
N PHE A 47 -21.55 -10.90 -15.19
CA PHE A 47 -22.96 -11.12 -15.58
C PHE A 47 -23.09 -11.94 -16.87
N ALA A 48 -22.17 -11.80 -17.82
CA ALA A 48 -22.28 -12.45 -19.14
C ALA A 48 -21.55 -13.80 -19.21
N HIS A 49 -20.64 -14.10 -18.27
CA HIS A 49 -19.81 -15.32 -18.20
C HIS A 49 -19.24 -15.73 -19.57
N PRO A 50 -18.56 -14.82 -20.32
CA PRO A 50 -18.02 -15.17 -21.62
C PRO A 50 -16.86 -16.16 -21.47
N ASP A 51 -16.73 -17.11 -22.41
CA ASP A 51 -15.60 -18.02 -22.52
C ASP A 51 -14.35 -17.26 -22.99
N LEU A 52 -13.62 -16.67 -22.05
CA LEU A 52 -12.35 -15.97 -22.30
C LEU A 52 -11.19 -16.75 -21.70
N SER A 53 -10.00 -16.57 -22.29
CA SER A 53 -8.80 -17.12 -21.68
C SER A 53 -8.52 -16.43 -20.32
N PRO A 54 -7.89 -17.13 -19.36
CA PRO A 54 -7.58 -16.58 -18.04
C PRO A 54 -6.84 -15.22 -18.10
N ILE A 55 -5.96 -15.04 -19.10
CA ILE A 55 -5.22 -13.79 -19.30
C ILE A 55 -6.17 -12.62 -19.52
N TRP A 56 -7.18 -12.76 -20.39
CA TRP A 56 -8.14 -11.70 -20.65
C TRP A 56 -9.05 -11.44 -19.43
N VAL A 57 -9.46 -12.48 -18.73
CA VAL A 57 -10.23 -12.32 -17.49
C VAL A 57 -9.42 -11.55 -16.43
N ALA A 58 -8.15 -11.89 -16.24
CA ALA A 58 -7.26 -11.18 -15.31
C ALA A 58 -7.10 -9.70 -15.71
N VAL A 59 -6.87 -9.42 -17.00
CA VAL A 59 -6.71 -8.05 -17.51
C VAL A 59 -7.99 -7.23 -17.31
N LEU A 60 -9.15 -7.75 -17.71
CA LEU A 60 -10.41 -7.01 -17.64
C LEU A 60 -10.90 -6.82 -16.22
N SER A 61 -10.74 -7.82 -15.34
CA SER A 61 -11.05 -7.71 -13.92
C SER A 61 -10.06 -6.76 -13.20
N GLY A 62 -8.77 -6.84 -13.53
CA GLY A 62 -7.75 -5.92 -13.01
C GLY A 62 -8.01 -4.47 -13.42
N MET A 63 -8.42 -4.22 -14.68
CA MET A 63 -8.86 -2.90 -15.14
C MET A 63 -10.08 -2.39 -14.37
N ALA A 64 -11.01 -3.28 -14.04
CA ALA A 64 -12.18 -2.90 -13.26
C ALA A 64 -11.82 -2.54 -11.82
N ILE A 65 -10.95 -3.30 -11.18
CA ILE A 65 -10.42 -2.99 -9.85
C ILE A 65 -9.68 -1.65 -9.88
N LEU A 66 -8.82 -1.43 -10.87
CA LEU A 66 -8.09 -0.17 -11.06
C LEU A 66 -9.04 1.04 -11.20
N GLY A 67 -10.07 0.93 -12.05
CA GLY A 67 -11.07 1.98 -12.22
C GLY A 67 -11.84 2.29 -10.93
N ALA A 68 -12.25 1.24 -10.22
CA ALA A 68 -12.93 1.37 -8.92
C ALA A 68 -12.00 1.99 -7.86
N SER A 69 -10.71 1.63 -7.84
CA SER A 69 -9.71 2.19 -6.92
C SER A 69 -9.52 3.69 -7.12
N PHE A 70 -9.49 4.19 -8.37
CA PHE A 70 -9.46 5.63 -8.63
C PHE A 70 -10.70 6.34 -8.07
N LEU A 71 -11.89 5.79 -8.32
CA LEU A 71 -13.14 6.34 -7.78
C LEU A 71 -13.12 6.40 -6.26
N LEU A 72 -12.60 5.35 -5.64
CA LEU A 72 -12.48 5.22 -4.19
C LEU A 72 -11.54 6.27 -3.61
N THR A 73 -10.33 6.44 -4.19
CA THR A 73 -9.34 7.43 -3.76
C THR A 73 -9.93 8.85 -3.80
N TRP A 74 -10.54 9.26 -4.90
CA TRP A 74 -11.16 10.60 -5.01
C TRP A 74 -12.33 10.79 -4.06
N ALA A 75 -13.13 9.74 -3.82
CA ALA A 75 -14.23 9.80 -2.86
C ALA A 75 -13.70 9.89 -1.41
N CYS A 76 -12.58 9.24 -1.10
CA CYS A 76 -11.91 9.32 0.21
C CYS A 76 -11.40 10.73 0.50
N GLU A 77 -10.76 11.39 -0.46
CA GLU A 77 -10.30 12.77 -0.31
C GLU A 77 -11.49 13.71 -0.01
N VAL A 78 -12.59 13.57 -0.75
CA VAL A 78 -13.78 14.42 -0.57
C VAL A 78 -14.52 14.11 0.72
N ALA A 79 -14.55 12.85 1.17
CA ALA A 79 -15.23 12.44 2.40
C ALA A 79 -14.65 13.16 3.63
N GLN A 80 -13.34 13.41 3.64
CA GLN A 80 -12.64 14.08 4.75
C GLN A 80 -13.15 15.49 5.03
N LEU A 81 -13.75 16.17 4.04
CA LEU A 81 -14.35 17.50 4.21
C LEU A 81 -15.64 17.50 5.07
N ASP A 82 -16.32 16.37 5.17
CA ASP A 82 -17.66 16.28 5.76
C ASP A 82 -17.76 15.42 7.02
N ILE A 83 -16.72 14.60 7.28
CA ILE A 83 -16.67 13.62 8.35
C ILE A 83 -15.76 14.12 9.47
N PRO A 84 -16.12 13.95 10.77
CA PRO A 84 -15.22 14.28 11.87
C PRO A 84 -13.87 13.57 11.72
N GLN A 85 -12.77 14.27 12.01
CA GLN A 85 -11.41 13.80 11.82
C GLN A 85 -11.15 12.38 12.37
N ALA A 86 -11.58 12.10 13.59
CA ALA A 86 -11.40 10.78 14.20
C ALA A 86 -12.05 9.66 13.39
N VAL A 87 -13.20 9.93 12.78
CA VAL A 87 -13.92 8.98 11.90
C VAL A 87 -13.24 8.91 10.53
N ALA A 88 -12.85 10.07 9.98
CA ALA A 88 -12.17 10.15 8.70
C ALA A 88 -10.88 9.31 8.70
N VAL A 89 -10.02 9.50 9.69
CA VAL A 89 -8.73 8.76 9.80
C VAL A 89 -8.95 7.25 9.89
N ALA A 90 -9.97 6.79 10.65
CA ALA A 90 -10.20 5.36 10.80
C ALA A 90 -10.94 4.73 9.61
N VAL A 91 -12.06 5.34 9.19
CA VAL A 91 -12.96 4.76 8.18
C VAL A 91 -12.43 4.99 6.77
N VAL A 92 -11.96 6.20 6.47
CA VAL A 92 -11.44 6.52 5.14
C VAL A 92 -10.16 5.75 4.86
N ALA A 93 -9.25 5.64 5.85
CA ALA A 93 -8.05 4.83 5.70
C ALA A 93 -8.36 3.34 5.44
N PHE A 94 -9.40 2.80 6.07
CA PHE A 94 -9.85 1.42 5.81
C PHE A 94 -10.45 1.28 4.40
N ILE A 95 -11.30 2.23 3.99
CA ILE A 95 -11.97 2.17 2.69
C ILE A 95 -10.96 2.36 1.54
N ALA A 96 -9.97 3.23 1.69
CA ALA A 96 -8.98 3.51 0.65
C ALA A 96 -8.21 2.27 0.19
N VAL A 97 -7.91 1.35 1.10
CA VAL A 97 -7.16 0.10 0.82
C VAL A 97 -8.07 -1.11 0.54
N LEU A 98 -9.39 -0.88 0.37
CA LEU A 98 -10.36 -1.94 0.07
C LEU A 98 -9.97 -2.82 -1.15
N PRO A 99 -9.39 -2.28 -2.25
CA PRO A 99 -8.99 -3.11 -3.39
C PRO A 99 -8.01 -4.21 -3.02
N GLU A 100 -6.98 -3.86 -2.23
CA GLU A 100 -5.98 -4.82 -1.75
C GLU A 100 -6.59 -5.83 -0.80
N TYR A 101 -7.43 -5.35 0.13
CA TYR A 101 -8.12 -6.22 1.08
C TYR A 101 -9.02 -7.23 0.37
N ALA A 102 -9.72 -6.84 -0.69
CA ALA A 102 -10.60 -7.75 -1.40
C ALA A 102 -9.82 -8.91 -2.04
N VAL A 103 -8.66 -8.65 -2.64
CA VAL A 103 -7.80 -9.67 -3.26
C VAL A 103 -7.14 -10.54 -2.19
N ASP A 104 -6.56 -9.92 -1.16
CA ASP A 104 -5.83 -10.64 -0.11
C ASP A 104 -6.75 -11.50 0.74
N MET A 105 -7.92 -10.96 1.11
CA MET A 105 -8.92 -11.69 1.87
C MET A 105 -9.59 -12.79 1.05
N TYR A 106 -9.67 -12.67 -0.28
CA TYR A 106 -10.10 -13.76 -1.14
C TYR A 106 -9.13 -14.96 -1.03
N PHE A 107 -7.82 -14.73 -1.24
CA PHE A 107 -6.83 -15.80 -1.10
C PHE A 107 -6.80 -16.39 0.32
N THR A 108 -6.92 -15.53 1.33
CA THR A 108 -6.98 -15.95 2.74
C THR A 108 -8.21 -16.80 3.03
N TRP A 109 -9.37 -16.41 2.50
CA TRP A 109 -10.61 -17.16 2.64
C TRP A 109 -10.52 -18.55 1.99
N MET A 110 -10.02 -18.61 0.76
CA MET A 110 -9.80 -19.86 0.04
C MET A 110 -8.77 -20.75 0.73
N ALA A 111 -7.72 -20.16 1.34
CA ALA A 111 -6.76 -20.91 2.14
C ALA A 111 -7.40 -21.59 3.35
N GLY A 112 -8.36 -20.93 4.02
CA GLY A 112 -9.07 -21.55 5.14
C GLY A 112 -10.04 -22.65 4.72
N GLN A 113 -10.68 -22.52 3.55
CA GLN A 113 -11.54 -23.58 2.98
C GLN A 113 -10.76 -24.77 2.41
N HIS A 114 -9.56 -24.52 1.88
CA HIS A 114 -8.71 -25.50 1.22
C HIS A 114 -7.27 -25.46 1.79
N PRO A 115 -7.04 -25.92 3.03
CA PRO A 115 -5.74 -25.79 3.73
C PRO A 115 -4.57 -26.46 3.00
N GLU A 116 -4.85 -27.53 2.22
CA GLU A 116 -3.84 -28.27 1.43
C GLU A 116 -3.50 -27.61 0.08
N SER A 117 -4.12 -26.48 -0.22
CA SER A 117 -3.91 -25.76 -1.47
C SER A 117 -2.81 -24.70 -1.34
N ALA A 118 -2.41 -24.12 -2.48
CA ALA A 118 -1.44 -23.01 -2.52
C ALA A 118 -2.02 -21.65 -2.14
N TYR A 119 -3.28 -21.53 -1.74
CA TYR A 119 -3.91 -20.22 -1.46
C TYR A 119 -3.25 -19.48 -0.30
N SER A 120 -2.76 -20.17 0.73
CA SER A 120 -1.99 -19.54 1.81
C SER A 120 -0.69 -18.91 1.30
N HIS A 121 -0.04 -19.53 0.31
CA HIS A 121 1.14 -18.95 -0.34
C HIS A 121 0.79 -17.70 -1.14
N TYR A 122 -0.37 -17.68 -1.83
CA TYR A 122 -0.80 -16.52 -2.60
C TYR A 122 -1.19 -15.34 -1.70
N ALA A 123 -1.83 -15.59 -0.55
CA ALA A 123 -2.11 -14.54 0.43
C ALA A 123 -0.81 -13.90 0.95
N ILE A 124 0.17 -14.71 1.35
CA ILE A 124 1.47 -14.20 1.80
C ILE A 124 2.22 -13.50 0.66
N ALA A 125 2.14 -14.00 -0.59
CA ALA A 125 2.76 -13.38 -1.76
C ALA A 125 2.21 -11.98 -2.01
N ASN A 126 0.88 -11.83 -2.06
CA ASN A 126 0.21 -10.55 -2.30
C ASN A 126 0.57 -9.54 -1.21
N MET A 127 0.39 -9.92 0.06
CA MET A 127 0.73 -9.08 1.22
C MET A 127 2.20 -8.64 1.21
N THR A 128 3.15 -9.55 0.99
CA THR A 128 4.59 -9.22 1.02
C THR A 128 5.02 -8.42 -0.20
N GLY A 129 4.47 -8.74 -1.37
CA GLY A 129 4.73 -8.05 -2.63
C GLY A 129 4.29 -6.59 -2.59
N ALA A 130 3.05 -6.32 -2.21
CA ALA A 130 2.49 -4.99 -2.03
C ALA A 130 3.38 -4.14 -1.12
N ASN A 131 3.68 -4.66 0.05
CA ASN A 131 4.51 -4.00 1.04
C ASN A 131 5.94 -3.69 0.57
N ARG A 132 6.54 -4.54 -0.26
CA ARG A 132 7.88 -4.30 -0.83
C ARG A 132 7.85 -3.33 -2.00
N LEU A 133 6.80 -3.38 -2.81
CA LEU A 133 6.60 -2.50 -3.95
C LEU A 133 6.49 -1.02 -3.52
N LEU A 134 5.72 -0.75 -2.46
CA LEU A 134 5.57 0.60 -1.90
C LEU A 134 6.91 1.23 -1.55
N ILE A 135 7.77 0.50 -0.84
CA ILE A 135 9.08 1.00 -0.41
C ILE A 135 10.04 1.04 -1.60
N GLY A 136 10.21 -0.09 -2.29
CA GLY A 136 11.24 -0.27 -3.31
C GLY A 136 11.02 0.60 -4.54
N VAL A 137 9.78 0.70 -5.01
CA VAL A 137 9.42 1.48 -6.20
C VAL A 137 8.79 2.80 -5.82
N GLY A 138 7.74 2.80 -4.99
CA GLY A 138 6.95 3.98 -4.69
C GLY A 138 7.77 5.11 -4.05
N TRP A 139 8.39 4.84 -2.90
CA TRP A 139 9.18 5.85 -2.20
C TRP A 139 10.38 6.30 -3.04
N SER A 140 11.04 5.35 -3.70
CA SER A 140 12.19 5.66 -4.57
C SER A 140 11.81 6.53 -5.74
N ALA A 141 10.71 6.23 -6.44
CA ALA A 141 10.23 7.00 -7.58
C ALA A 141 9.88 8.44 -7.19
N ILE A 142 9.18 8.64 -6.06
CA ILE A 142 8.86 9.98 -5.54
C ILE A 142 10.14 10.80 -5.36
N VAL A 143 11.13 10.24 -4.67
CA VAL A 143 12.37 10.96 -4.36
C VAL A 143 13.18 11.23 -5.61
N LEU A 144 13.32 10.25 -6.51
CA LEU A 144 14.09 10.41 -7.74
C LEU A 144 13.45 11.43 -8.69
N ILE A 145 12.13 11.41 -8.85
CA ILE A 145 11.39 12.40 -9.65
C ILE A 145 11.54 13.80 -9.07
N PHE A 146 11.31 13.95 -7.76
CA PHE A 146 11.44 15.23 -7.08
C PHE A 146 12.85 15.78 -7.16
N ALA A 147 13.86 14.95 -6.89
CA ALA A 147 15.26 15.36 -6.94
C ALA A 147 15.71 15.71 -8.35
N GLY A 148 15.26 15.00 -9.38
CA GLY A 148 15.53 15.35 -10.78
C GLY A 148 15.06 16.74 -11.17
N ARG A 149 14.00 17.25 -10.49
CA ARG A 149 13.43 18.56 -10.78
C ARG A 149 13.89 19.67 -9.81
N TYR A 150 14.01 19.34 -8.52
CA TYR A 150 14.24 20.32 -7.45
C TYR A 150 15.63 20.19 -6.80
N HIS A 151 16.44 19.19 -7.18
CA HIS A 151 17.80 18.95 -6.68
C HIS A 151 17.94 18.88 -5.15
N SER A 152 16.90 18.39 -4.47
CA SER A 152 16.85 18.31 -3.01
C SER A 152 16.33 16.96 -2.50
N ALA A 153 16.60 16.65 -1.24
CA ALA A 153 16.00 15.52 -0.55
C ALA A 153 14.52 15.78 -0.27
N VAL A 154 13.72 14.73 -0.16
CA VAL A 154 12.34 14.81 0.28
C VAL A 154 12.33 14.84 1.81
N ALA A 155 11.72 15.87 2.38
CA ALA A 155 11.50 15.99 3.82
C ALA A 155 10.03 15.68 4.15
N LEU A 156 9.83 14.85 5.17
CA LEU A 156 8.53 14.61 5.78
C LEU A 156 8.24 15.66 6.85
N HIS A 157 6.99 15.96 7.07
CA HIS A 157 6.55 16.78 8.20
C HIS A 157 6.78 16.04 9.53
N ASP A 158 6.91 16.78 10.64
CA ASP A 158 7.21 16.19 11.96
C ASP A 158 6.09 15.29 12.50
N ASP A 159 4.85 15.48 12.07
CA ASP A 159 3.71 14.61 12.38
C ASP A 159 3.91 13.17 11.87
N LYS A 160 4.59 13.00 10.73
CA LYS A 160 4.92 11.68 10.14
C LYS A 160 5.92 10.86 10.97
N ARG A 161 6.49 11.44 12.01
CA ARG A 161 7.30 10.70 13.01
C ARG A 161 6.51 9.57 13.66
N THR A 162 5.21 9.76 13.83
CA THR A 162 4.30 8.72 14.37
C THR A 162 4.18 7.55 13.39
N ASP A 163 3.99 7.82 12.09
CA ASP A 163 3.93 6.77 11.09
C ASP A 163 5.23 5.95 11.06
N VAL A 164 6.39 6.61 11.08
CA VAL A 164 7.71 5.95 11.13
C VAL A 164 7.86 5.10 12.39
N LEU A 165 7.44 5.63 13.55
CA LEU A 165 7.49 4.92 14.83
C LEU A 165 6.63 3.65 14.79
N PHE A 166 5.36 3.77 14.39
CA PHE A 166 4.44 2.64 14.38
C PHE A 166 4.77 1.62 13.29
N LEU A 167 5.29 2.06 12.13
CA LEU A 167 5.85 1.15 11.15
C LEU A 167 7.05 0.38 11.72
N GLY A 168 7.91 1.05 12.49
CA GLY A 168 9.02 0.42 13.20
C GLY A 168 8.55 -0.63 14.20
N LEU A 169 7.54 -0.30 15.04
CA LEU A 169 6.96 -1.23 16.03
C LEU A 169 6.33 -2.45 15.35
N ALA A 170 5.52 -2.23 14.32
CA ALA A 170 4.90 -3.31 13.55
C ALA A 170 5.97 -4.21 12.89
N THR A 171 7.03 -3.62 12.35
CA THR A 171 8.11 -4.37 11.71
C THR A 171 8.93 -5.18 12.71
N LEU A 172 9.23 -4.61 13.89
CA LEU A 172 9.91 -5.36 14.97
C LEU A 172 9.08 -6.56 15.42
N TYR A 173 7.76 -6.39 15.51
CA TYR A 173 6.87 -7.51 15.80
C TYR A 173 6.84 -8.53 14.66
N ALA A 174 6.76 -8.06 13.40
CA ALA A 174 6.75 -8.92 12.23
C ALA A 174 7.99 -9.83 12.13
N LEU A 175 9.16 -9.39 12.63
CA LEU A 175 10.37 -10.21 12.70
C LEU A 175 10.25 -11.42 13.65
N LEU A 176 9.27 -11.42 14.56
CA LEU A 176 9.00 -12.56 15.46
C LEU A 176 8.20 -13.67 14.77
N ILE A 177 7.41 -13.34 13.74
CA ILE A 177 6.55 -14.30 13.03
C ILE A 177 7.39 -15.40 12.36
N PRO A 178 8.42 -15.10 11.56
CA PRO A 178 9.31 -16.12 11.02
C PRO A 178 9.92 -17.00 12.12
N LEU A 179 10.36 -16.41 13.24
CA LEU A 179 11.02 -17.16 14.32
C LEU A 179 10.12 -18.23 14.95
N LYS A 180 8.82 -18.02 14.99
CA LYS A 180 7.87 -19.04 15.52
C LYS A 180 7.25 -19.91 14.42
N GLY A 181 7.48 -19.62 13.13
CA GLY A 181 7.06 -20.44 11.99
C GLY A 181 5.55 -20.48 11.73
N SER A 182 4.78 -19.55 12.28
CA SER A 182 3.33 -19.50 12.08
C SER A 182 2.76 -18.11 12.24
N LEU A 183 1.68 -17.82 11.50
CA LEU A 183 0.85 -16.64 11.68
C LEU A 183 -0.45 -17.03 12.38
N THR A 184 -0.65 -16.51 13.59
CA THR A 184 -1.73 -16.91 14.49
C THR A 184 -2.70 -15.76 14.76
N TRP A 185 -3.87 -16.06 15.33
CA TRP A 185 -4.82 -15.05 15.76
C TRP A 185 -4.22 -14.05 16.77
N VAL A 186 -3.25 -14.47 17.59
CA VAL A 186 -2.55 -13.58 18.52
C VAL A 186 -1.78 -12.50 17.74
N ASP A 187 -1.12 -12.88 16.64
CA ASP A 187 -0.43 -11.91 15.77
C ASP A 187 -1.42 -10.93 15.17
N GLY A 188 -2.57 -11.44 14.72
CA GLY A 188 -3.65 -10.60 14.23
C GLY A 188 -4.08 -9.55 15.27
N VAL A 189 -4.33 -9.97 16.50
CA VAL A 189 -4.71 -9.06 17.59
C VAL A 189 -3.61 -8.03 17.88
N VAL A 190 -2.34 -8.44 17.89
CA VAL A 190 -1.22 -7.51 18.13
C VAL A 190 -1.12 -6.46 17.02
N PHE A 191 -1.18 -6.86 15.75
CA PHE A 191 -1.14 -5.90 14.64
C PHE A 191 -2.35 -4.96 14.65
N LEU A 192 -3.55 -5.47 14.90
CA LEU A 192 -4.75 -4.65 15.02
C LEU A 192 -4.66 -3.69 16.22
N ALA A 193 -4.08 -4.13 17.34
CA ALA A 193 -3.85 -3.26 18.50
C ALA A 193 -2.83 -2.15 18.21
N ILE A 194 -1.72 -2.47 17.51
CA ILE A 194 -0.75 -1.47 17.05
C ILE A 194 -1.44 -0.44 16.15
N TYR A 195 -2.26 -0.88 15.19
CA TYR A 195 -3.00 0.01 14.31
C TYR A 195 -4.04 0.85 15.06
N ALA A 196 -4.82 0.26 15.95
CA ALA A 196 -5.79 0.98 16.76
C ALA A 196 -5.12 2.04 17.66
N TRP A 197 -3.95 1.74 18.21
CA TRP A 197 -3.16 2.69 18.99
C TRP A 197 -2.66 3.85 18.12
N TYR A 198 -2.13 3.54 16.92
CA TYR A 198 -1.75 4.56 15.95
C TYR A 198 -2.92 5.49 15.61
N ILE A 199 -4.08 4.94 15.22
CA ILE A 199 -5.30 5.72 14.90
C ILE A 199 -5.73 6.58 16.10
N TRP A 200 -5.67 6.05 17.31
CA TRP A 200 -6.03 6.79 18.53
C TRP A 200 -5.14 8.02 18.74
N ILE A 201 -3.84 7.94 18.44
CA ILE A 201 -2.92 9.08 18.52
C ILE A 201 -3.25 10.10 17.42
N ILE A 202 -3.36 9.66 16.17
CA ILE A 202 -3.60 10.55 15.01
C ILE A 202 -4.94 11.27 15.15
N ALA A 203 -5.99 10.57 15.57
CA ALA A 203 -7.33 11.16 15.74
C ALA A 203 -7.41 12.28 16.79
N ARG A 204 -6.38 12.44 17.64
CA ARG A 204 -6.30 13.50 18.67
C ARG A 204 -5.48 14.70 18.24
N ARG A 205 -4.80 14.62 17.09
CA ARG A 205 -3.99 15.74 16.59
C ARG A 205 -4.87 16.73 15.83
N PRO A 206 -4.54 18.02 15.86
CA PRO A 206 -5.19 18.99 14.99
C PRO A 206 -4.93 18.59 13.52
N CYS A 207 -5.98 18.61 12.71
CA CYS A 207 -5.88 18.35 11.28
C CYS A 207 -5.50 19.66 10.55
N GLU A 208 -4.53 19.59 9.67
CA GLU A 208 -4.41 20.57 8.61
C GLU A 208 -5.40 20.14 7.52
N GLU A 209 -6.40 20.98 7.24
CA GLU A 209 -7.37 20.74 6.17
C GLU A 209 -6.63 20.84 4.83
N GLU A 210 -6.32 19.71 4.22
CA GLU A 210 -5.81 19.67 2.86
C GLU A 210 -6.97 19.91 1.88
N GLU A 211 -6.83 20.89 1.00
CA GLU A 211 -7.83 21.13 -0.05
C GLU A 211 -7.74 19.98 -1.09
N PRO A 212 -8.88 19.31 -1.42
CA PRO A 212 -8.91 18.29 -2.44
C PRO A 212 -8.39 18.80 -3.78
N GLU A 213 -7.50 18.04 -4.42
CA GLU A 213 -6.91 18.40 -5.69
C GLU A 213 -7.42 17.55 -6.86
N GLY A 214 -7.22 18.01 -8.08
CA GLY A 214 -7.53 17.30 -9.30
C GLY A 214 -9.01 16.91 -9.42
N PRO A 215 -9.34 15.61 -9.69
CA PRO A 215 -10.73 15.18 -9.80
C PRO A 215 -11.54 15.36 -8.51
N ALA A 216 -10.95 15.14 -7.35
CA ALA A 216 -11.62 15.29 -6.07
C ALA A 216 -12.11 16.74 -5.85
N ALA A 217 -11.37 17.75 -6.31
CA ALA A 217 -11.79 19.15 -6.24
C ALA A 217 -13.12 19.44 -6.95
N VAL A 218 -13.47 18.67 -7.98
CA VAL A 218 -14.74 18.82 -8.71
C VAL A 218 -15.92 18.43 -7.82
N LEU A 219 -15.81 17.32 -7.09
CA LEU A 219 -16.85 16.87 -6.16
C LEU A 219 -16.90 17.75 -4.90
N ALA A 220 -15.76 18.28 -4.47
CA ALA A 220 -15.66 19.16 -3.30
C ALA A 220 -16.52 20.44 -3.46
N GLN A 221 -16.74 20.91 -4.70
CA GLN A 221 -17.57 22.08 -5.01
C GLN A 221 -19.06 21.84 -4.84
N LEU A 222 -19.49 20.59 -4.74
CA LEU A 222 -20.92 20.28 -4.55
C LEU A 222 -21.41 20.75 -3.17
N PRO A 223 -22.70 21.17 -3.06
CA PRO A 223 -23.32 21.42 -1.77
C PRO A 223 -23.23 20.20 -0.87
N LYS A 224 -22.98 20.37 0.44
CA LYS A 224 -22.72 19.30 1.42
C LYS A 224 -23.64 18.07 1.27
N LYS A 225 -24.97 18.29 1.17
CA LYS A 225 -25.95 17.17 1.04
C LYS A 225 -25.76 16.39 -0.27
N LYS A 226 -25.52 17.09 -1.39
CA LYS A 226 -25.26 16.44 -2.69
C LYS A 226 -23.90 15.73 -2.68
N ARG A 227 -22.88 16.40 -2.17
CA ARG A 227 -21.53 15.88 -2.03
C ARG A 227 -21.51 14.56 -1.25
N LEU A 228 -22.09 14.53 -0.06
CA LEU A 228 -22.16 13.32 0.78
C LEU A 228 -22.90 12.17 0.08
N ARG A 229 -24.04 12.44 -0.58
CA ARG A 229 -24.78 11.42 -1.35
C ARG A 229 -23.95 10.88 -2.50
N THR A 230 -23.24 11.73 -3.24
CA THR A 230 -22.40 11.34 -4.36
C THR A 230 -21.21 10.50 -3.86
N VAL A 231 -20.56 10.92 -2.78
CA VAL A 231 -19.44 10.16 -2.16
C VAL A 231 -19.90 8.77 -1.71
N ILE A 232 -21.04 8.68 -1.01
CA ILE A 232 -21.59 7.39 -0.60
C ILE A 232 -21.92 6.51 -1.81
N ALA A 233 -22.51 7.08 -2.86
CA ALA A 233 -22.84 6.34 -4.08
C ALA A 233 -21.56 5.81 -4.77
N ILE A 234 -20.51 6.62 -4.84
CA ILE A 234 -19.21 6.21 -5.39
C ILE A 234 -18.59 5.11 -4.53
N PHE A 235 -18.60 5.22 -3.20
CA PHE A 235 -18.12 4.18 -2.30
C PHE A 235 -18.83 2.85 -2.50
N LEU A 236 -20.16 2.87 -2.52
CA LEU A 236 -20.94 1.65 -2.72
C LEU A 236 -20.72 1.03 -4.09
N PHE A 237 -20.65 1.86 -5.14
CA PHE A 237 -20.37 1.39 -6.50
C PHE A 237 -18.96 0.79 -6.60
N ALA A 238 -17.94 1.51 -6.12
CA ALA A 238 -16.55 1.05 -6.16
C ALA A 238 -16.36 -0.23 -5.34
N ALA A 239 -16.91 -0.29 -4.13
CA ALA A 239 -16.86 -1.50 -3.29
C ALA A 239 -17.53 -2.69 -3.99
N LEU A 240 -18.69 -2.49 -4.61
CA LEU A 240 -19.38 -3.54 -5.36
C LEU A 240 -18.52 -4.04 -6.53
N VAL A 241 -17.93 -3.13 -7.31
CA VAL A 241 -17.06 -3.49 -8.44
C VAL A 241 -15.86 -4.30 -7.96
N ILE A 242 -15.19 -3.84 -6.89
CA ILE A 242 -14.00 -4.51 -6.32
C ILE A 242 -14.37 -5.92 -5.85
N LEU A 243 -15.42 -6.06 -5.04
CA LEU A 243 -15.85 -7.36 -4.52
C LEU A 243 -16.31 -8.32 -5.63
N CYS A 244 -16.99 -7.83 -6.66
CA CYS A 244 -17.38 -8.65 -7.81
C CYS A 244 -16.18 -9.13 -8.64
N ASN A 245 -15.07 -8.40 -8.65
CA ASN A 245 -13.92 -8.70 -9.48
C ASN A 245 -12.73 -9.31 -8.72
N ALA A 246 -12.72 -9.32 -7.38
CA ALA A 246 -11.63 -9.88 -6.60
C ALA A 246 -11.41 -11.38 -6.89
N GLU A 247 -12.46 -12.20 -6.86
CA GLU A 247 -12.41 -13.62 -7.20
C GLU A 247 -11.97 -13.86 -8.65
N PRO A 248 -12.65 -13.33 -9.70
CA PRO A 248 -12.25 -13.56 -11.10
C PRO A 248 -10.82 -13.10 -11.38
N PHE A 249 -10.39 -11.99 -10.79
CA PHE A 249 -9.04 -11.47 -10.94
C PHE A 249 -8.01 -12.42 -10.33
N SER A 250 -8.21 -12.82 -9.08
CA SER A 250 -7.28 -13.67 -8.33
C SER A 250 -7.12 -15.05 -8.97
N GLU A 251 -8.22 -15.72 -9.30
CA GLU A 251 -8.22 -17.04 -9.94
C GLU A 251 -7.59 -16.99 -11.34
N SER A 252 -7.94 -15.97 -12.12
CA SER A 252 -7.42 -15.82 -13.48
C SER A 252 -5.94 -15.46 -13.50
N LEU A 253 -5.46 -14.76 -12.47
CA LEU A 253 -4.03 -14.46 -12.32
C LEU A 253 -3.23 -15.74 -12.09
N VAL A 254 -3.70 -16.60 -11.20
CA VAL A 254 -3.12 -17.94 -10.94
C VAL A 254 -3.19 -18.82 -12.19
N ALA A 255 -4.36 -18.90 -12.82
CA ALA A 255 -4.54 -19.69 -14.04
C ALA A 255 -3.68 -19.18 -15.22
N SER A 256 -3.46 -17.87 -15.31
CA SER A 256 -2.58 -17.27 -16.32
C SER A 256 -1.11 -17.67 -16.11
N GLY A 257 -0.66 -17.76 -14.84
CA GLY A 257 0.66 -18.27 -14.51
C GLY A 257 0.88 -19.68 -15.03
N LYS A 258 -0.06 -20.58 -14.72
CA LYS A 258 -0.03 -21.97 -15.21
C LYS A 258 -0.02 -22.05 -16.73
N LEU A 259 -0.87 -21.25 -17.38
CA LEU A 259 -0.97 -21.23 -18.86
C LEU A 259 0.31 -20.73 -19.53
N LEU A 260 0.96 -19.73 -18.96
CA LEU A 260 2.20 -19.13 -19.49
C LEU A 260 3.47 -19.87 -19.05
N GLY A 261 3.37 -20.86 -18.16
CA GLY A 261 4.52 -21.52 -17.56
C GLY A 261 5.36 -20.62 -16.68
N VAL A 262 4.74 -19.55 -16.14
CA VAL A 262 5.35 -18.62 -15.17
C VAL A 262 4.89 -19.01 -13.78
N ASN A 263 5.77 -18.86 -12.80
CA ASN A 263 5.43 -19.13 -11.41
C ASN A 263 4.25 -18.25 -10.96
N GLU A 264 3.13 -18.87 -10.58
CA GLU A 264 1.90 -18.18 -10.18
C GLU A 264 2.13 -17.28 -8.96
N PHE A 265 2.98 -17.69 -8.04
CA PHE A 265 3.36 -16.92 -6.88
C PHE A 265 3.93 -15.55 -7.26
N LEU A 266 4.81 -15.49 -8.29
CA LEU A 266 5.37 -14.23 -8.79
C LEU A 266 4.33 -13.32 -9.43
N LEU A 267 3.36 -13.89 -10.15
CA LEU A 267 2.28 -13.08 -10.74
C LEU A 267 1.39 -12.48 -9.64
N VAL A 268 1.00 -13.27 -8.64
CA VAL A 268 0.22 -12.77 -7.52
C VAL A 268 1.01 -11.72 -6.71
N GLN A 269 2.30 -11.97 -6.49
CA GLN A 269 3.15 -11.10 -5.69
C GLN A 269 3.36 -9.71 -6.31
N TRP A 270 3.36 -9.61 -7.64
CA TRP A 270 3.71 -8.35 -8.32
C TRP A 270 2.57 -7.73 -9.10
N LEU A 271 1.78 -8.52 -9.85
CA LEU A 271 0.70 -7.97 -10.68
C LEU A 271 -0.55 -7.63 -9.87
N ALA A 272 -0.88 -8.40 -8.84
CA ALA A 272 -2.04 -8.09 -8.01
C ALA A 272 -1.88 -6.73 -7.30
N PRO A 273 -0.77 -6.45 -6.58
CA PRO A 273 -0.53 -5.14 -5.99
C PRO A 273 -0.48 -4.00 -7.00
N ILE A 274 0.08 -4.21 -8.20
CA ILE A 274 0.09 -3.16 -9.24
C ILE A 274 -1.34 -2.76 -9.61
N ALA A 275 -2.27 -3.71 -9.73
CA ALA A 275 -3.65 -3.40 -10.09
C ALA A 275 -4.40 -2.65 -8.96
N SER A 276 -4.16 -3.01 -7.70
CA SER A 276 -4.84 -2.41 -6.55
C SER A 276 -4.23 -1.08 -6.11
N GLU A 277 -2.90 -0.95 -6.13
CA GLU A 277 -2.18 0.22 -5.62
C GLU A 277 -1.84 1.28 -6.68
N ALA A 278 -1.99 0.97 -7.99
CA ALA A 278 -1.65 1.93 -9.04
C ALA A 278 -2.27 3.33 -8.86
N PRO A 279 -3.52 3.50 -8.41
CA PRO A 279 -4.08 4.83 -8.16
C PRO A 279 -3.31 5.62 -7.11
N GLU A 280 -2.92 4.98 -6.00
CA GLU A 280 -2.13 5.61 -4.94
C GLU A 280 -0.75 6.03 -5.46
N PHE A 281 -0.08 5.16 -6.22
CA PHE A 281 1.19 5.49 -6.87
C PHE A 281 1.04 6.67 -7.83
N ILE A 282 0.02 6.68 -8.68
CA ILE A 282 -0.20 7.75 -9.67
C ILE A 282 -0.44 9.08 -8.96
N VAL A 283 -1.28 9.11 -7.93
CA VAL A 283 -1.56 10.31 -7.15
C VAL A 283 -0.30 10.81 -6.44
N ALA A 284 0.44 9.91 -5.78
CA ALA A 284 1.68 10.27 -5.09
C ALA A 284 2.74 10.80 -6.08
N LEU A 285 2.90 10.19 -7.25
CA LEU A 285 3.81 10.69 -8.29
C LEU A 285 3.37 12.05 -8.82
N MET A 286 2.08 12.30 -8.99
CA MET A 286 1.56 13.62 -9.38
C MET A 286 1.91 14.70 -8.35
N PHE A 287 1.77 14.42 -7.05
CA PHE A 287 2.20 15.33 -5.99
C PHE A 287 3.71 15.59 -6.04
N ALA A 288 4.52 14.55 -6.25
CA ALA A 288 5.97 14.70 -6.41
C ALA A 288 6.35 15.59 -7.60
N PHE A 289 5.69 15.41 -8.75
CA PHE A 289 5.89 16.25 -9.94
C PHE A 289 5.51 17.72 -9.71
N ARG A 290 4.53 17.98 -8.84
CA ARG A 290 4.07 19.34 -8.48
C ARG A 290 4.92 20.00 -7.40
N GLY A 291 5.90 19.31 -6.83
CA GLY A 291 6.77 19.84 -5.78
C GLY A 291 6.34 19.45 -4.35
N ASN A 292 5.23 18.74 -4.18
CA ASN A 292 4.69 18.31 -2.89
C ASN A 292 5.16 16.88 -2.51
N ALA A 293 6.47 16.61 -2.68
CA ALA A 293 7.01 15.27 -2.48
C ALA A 293 6.95 14.79 -1.01
N GLY A 294 6.96 15.71 -0.03
CA GLY A 294 6.78 15.37 1.37
C GLY A 294 5.40 14.78 1.65
N LEU A 295 4.35 15.37 1.05
CA LEU A 295 2.99 14.86 1.12
C LEU A 295 2.88 13.49 0.43
N ALA A 296 3.44 13.36 -0.78
CA ALA A 296 3.46 12.12 -1.54
C ALA A 296 4.12 10.97 -0.76
N LEU A 297 5.31 11.20 -0.22
CA LEU A 297 6.04 10.20 0.57
C LEU A 297 5.30 9.88 1.88
N GLY A 298 4.71 10.89 2.52
CA GLY A 298 3.90 10.73 3.73
C GLY A 298 2.64 9.88 3.49
N SER A 299 1.97 10.05 2.36
CA SER A 299 0.82 9.24 1.96
C SER A 299 1.21 7.76 1.79
N LEU A 300 2.25 7.46 1.00
CA LEU A 300 2.71 6.08 0.81
C LEU A 300 3.27 5.46 2.10
N LEU A 301 3.84 6.25 3.02
CA LEU A 301 4.26 5.79 4.33
C LEU A 301 3.05 5.36 5.18
N SER A 302 1.99 6.14 5.18
CA SER A 302 0.75 5.82 5.90
C SER A 302 0.06 4.58 5.29
N SER A 303 0.02 4.47 3.96
CA SER A 303 -0.48 3.27 3.25
C SER A 303 0.32 2.03 3.63
N LYS A 304 1.65 2.12 3.60
CA LYS A 304 2.54 1.04 4.05
C LYS A 304 2.27 0.60 5.49
N LEU A 305 2.09 1.55 6.41
CA LEU A 305 1.76 1.24 7.80
C LEU A 305 0.42 0.51 7.91
N ASN A 306 -0.60 0.99 7.20
CA ASN A 306 -1.92 0.37 7.16
C ASN A 306 -1.84 -1.09 6.67
N GLN A 307 -1.18 -1.34 5.55
CA GLN A 307 -0.99 -2.69 5.02
C GLN A 307 -0.18 -3.58 5.97
N TRP A 308 0.89 -3.05 6.55
CA TRP A 308 1.78 -3.81 7.44
C TRP A 308 1.22 -4.00 8.86
N THR A 309 0.04 -3.48 9.16
CA THR A 309 -0.67 -3.66 10.43
C THR A 309 -2.07 -4.20 10.23
N LEU A 310 -2.99 -3.41 9.65
CA LEU A 310 -4.39 -3.75 9.55
C LEU A 310 -4.62 -4.93 8.58
N LEU A 311 -4.02 -4.89 7.38
CA LEU A 311 -4.16 -5.98 6.41
C LEU A 311 -3.59 -7.29 6.96
N VAL A 312 -2.33 -7.28 7.41
CA VAL A 312 -1.68 -8.47 8.00
C VAL A 312 -2.45 -8.97 9.22
N GLY A 313 -2.95 -8.05 10.04
CA GLY A 313 -3.72 -8.37 11.24
C GLY A 313 -5.07 -9.04 10.96
N MET A 314 -5.68 -8.78 9.80
CA MET A 314 -6.94 -9.39 9.41
C MET A 314 -6.80 -10.83 8.89
N ILE A 315 -5.65 -11.18 8.31
CA ILE A 315 -5.39 -12.50 7.71
C ILE A 315 -5.75 -13.67 8.65
N PRO A 316 -5.22 -13.75 9.89
CA PRO A 316 -5.54 -14.87 10.78
C PRO A 316 -7.02 -14.95 11.13
N GLY A 317 -7.69 -13.82 11.26
CA GLY A 317 -9.13 -13.76 11.56
C GLY A 317 -9.98 -14.30 10.43
N VAL A 318 -9.72 -13.90 9.18
CA VAL A 318 -10.43 -14.36 7.99
C VAL A 318 -10.17 -15.85 7.76
N TYR A 319 -8.93 -16.29 7.92
CA TYR A 319 -8.56 -17.70 7.84
C TYR A 319 -9.31 -18.55 8.88
N ALA A 320 -9.38 -18.08 10.13
CA ALA A 320 -10.11 -18.76 11.20
C ALA A 320 -11.60 -18.92 10.90
N VAL A 321 -12.24 -17.84 10.43
CA VAL A 321 -13.67 -17.88 10.06
C VAL A 321 -13.91 -18.83 8.90
N SER A 322 -13.08 -18.80 7.86
CA SER A 322 -13.26 -19.64 6.67
C SER A 322 -12.97 -21.12 6.92
N SER A 323 -12.02 -21.44 7.80
CA SER A 323 -11.69 -22.82 8.17
C SER A 323 -12.67 -23.45 9.16
N GLY A 324 -13.56 -22.65 9.78
CA GLY A 324 -14.48 -23.10 10.83
C GLY A 324 -13.79 -23.49 12.15
N GLY A 325 -12.50 -23.18 12.31
CA GLY A 325 -11.73 -23.47 13.50
C GLY A 325 -11.75 -22.34 14.52
N LEU A 326 -11.65 -22.66 15.83
CA LEU A 326 -11.61 -21.63 16.88
C LEU A 326 -10.29 -20.86 16.92
N SER A 327 -9.17 -21.49 16.52
CA SER A 327 -7.84 -20.86 16.54
C SER A 327 -6.85 -21.52 15.57
N PRO A 328 -7.21 -21.70 14.28
CA PRO A 328 -6.27 -22.28 13.34
C PRO A 328 -5.11 -21.30 13.11
N SER A 329 -3.90 -21.85 12.96
CA SER A 329 -2.71 -21.11 12.57
C SER A 329 -2.39 -21.35 11.10
N ILE A 330 -1.92 -20.32 10.40
CA ILE A 330 -1.29 -20.48 9.10
C ILE A 330 0.15 -20.87 9.37
N ASN A 331 0.48 -22.15 9.19
CA ASN A 331 1.85 -22.63 9.31
C ASN A 331 2.65 -22.13 8.11
N LEU A 332 3.79 -21.51 8.39
CA LEU A 332 4.65 -20.95 7.36
C LEU A 332 5.66 -22.02 6.93
N ASP A 333 5.71 -22.27 5.63
CA ASP A 333 6.81 -23.05 5.07
C ASP A 333 8.08 -22.19 4.91
N THR A 334 9.15 -22.78 4.42
CA THR A 334 10.44 -22.11 4.27
C THR A 334 10.37 -20.90 3.33
N HIS A 335 9.55 -20.98 2.28
CA HIS A 335 9.39 -19.90 1.32
C HIS A 335 8.63 -18.71 1.94
N GLN A 336 7.49 -18.97 2.57
CA GLN A 336 6.69 -17.96 3.27
C GLN A 336 7.48 -17.29 4.41
N PHE A 337 8.26 -18.11 5.15
CA PHE A 337 9.19 -17.62 6.18
C PHE A 337 10.14 -16.55 5.60
N GLN A 338 10.77 -16.86 4.46
CA GLN A 338 11.77 -15.97 3.85
C GLN A 338 11.12 -14.72 3.25
N GLU A 339 9.93 -14.84 2.69
CA GLU A 339 9.17 -13.70 2.16
C GLU A 339 8.80 -12.68 3.26
N ILE A 340 8.33 -13.16 4.41
CA ILE A 340 8.02 -12.30 5.56
C ILE A 340 9.32 -11.69 6.12
N LEU A 341 10.38 -12.48 6.27
CA LEU A 341 11.67 -12.00 6.77
C LEU A 341 12.27 -10.93 5.85
N LEU A 342 12.24 -11.15 4.54
CA LEU A 342 12.73 -10.20 3.54
C LEU A 342 11.92 -8.88 3.58
N THR A 343 10.60 -8.98 3.68
CA THR A 343 9.72 -7.81 3.74
C THR A 343 9.90 -7.03 5.04
N ALA A 344 10.06 -7.72 6.17
CA ALA A 344 10.37 -7.10 7.45
C ALA A 344 11.78 -6.47 7.43
N GLY A 345 12.77 -7.15 6.85
CA GLY A 345 14.13 -6.62 6.65
C GLY A 345 14.14 -5.33 5.82
N GLN A 346 13.45 -5.31 4.69
CA GLN A 346 13.31 -4.10 3.87
C GLN A 346 12.57 -2.99 4.63
N SER A 347 11.52 -3.32 5.38
CA SER A 347 10.73 -2.35 6.14
C SER A 347 11.55 -1.72 7.26
N ILE A 348 12.35 -2.49 8.02
CA ILE A 348 13.19 -1.92 9.09
C ILE A 348 14.34 -1.09 8.52
N PHE A 349 14.88 -1.45 7.35
CA PHE A 349 15.85 -0.64 6.63
C PHE A 349 15.24 0.70 6.19
N ALA A 350 14.03 0.68 5.64
CA ALA A 350 13.29 1.88 5.27
C ALA A 350 13.00 2.80 6.48
N VAL A 351 12.61 2.23 7.63
CA VAL A 351 12.48 2.96 8.90
C VAL A 351 13.81 3.59 9.31
N ALA A 352 14.92 2.85 9.18
CA ALA A 352 16.25 3.37 9.51
C ALA A 352 16.70 4.55 8.64
N LEU A 353 16.29 4.57 7.37
CA LEU A 353 16.52 5.70 6.47
C LEU A 353 15.67 6.94 6.86
N LEU A 354 14.45 6.73 7.34
CA LEU A 354 13.52 7.80 7.72
C LEU A 354 13.68 8.31 9.16
N LEU A 355 14.73 7.91 9.90
CA LEU A 355 14.96 8.35 11.29
C LEU A 355 15.07 9.87 11.46
N ASP A 356 15.49 10.59 10.42
CA ASP A 356 15.55 12.06 10.39
C ASP A 356 14.42 12.72 9.62
N LEU A 357 13.41 11.94 9.24
CA LEU A 357 12.26 12.40 8.44
C LEU A 357 12.68 12.95 7.08
N ARG A 358 13.77 12.46 6.53
CA ARG A 358 14.26 12.84 5.21
C ARG A 358 14.68 11.60 4.43
N LEU A 359 14.37 11.59 3.14
CA LEU A 359 14.86 10.56 2.24
C LEU A 359 15.69 11.21 1.14
N HIS A 360 16.98 10.86 1.13
CA HIS A 360 17.93 11.42 0.19
C HIS A 360 17.96 10.63 -1.12
N VAL A 361 18.37 11.27 -2.21
CA VAL A 361 18.49 10.66 -3.54
C VAL A 361 19.31 9.38 -3.53
N ARG A 362 20.45 9.39 -2.83
CA ARG A 362 21.32 8.21 -2.72
C ARG A 362 20.63 7.05 -2.02
N GLU A 363 19.86 7.34 -0.99
CA GLU A 363 19.09 6.34 -0.22
C GLU A 363 17.97 5.75 -1.08
N ALA A 364 17.21 6.60 -1.77
CA ALA A 364 16.19 6.18 -2.71
C ALA A 364 16.75 5.36 -3.87
N PHE A 365 17.91 5.75 -4.41
CA PHE A 365 18.60 4.97 -5.44
C PHE A 365 18.97 3.57 -4.95
N TRP A 366 19.56 3.44 -3.75
CA TRP A 366 19.90 2.15 -3.19
C TRP A 366 18.70 1.30 -2.80
N LEU A 367 17.60 1.93 -2.32
CA LEU A 367 16.32 1.22 -2.12
C LEU A 367 15.85 0.59 -3.43
N LEU A 368 15.84 1.36 -4.53
CA LEU A 368 15.42 0.88 -5.84
C LEU A 368 16.34 -0.22 -6.38
N VAL A 369 17.66 -0.03 -6.26
CA VAL A 369 18.66 -1.01 -6.74
C VAL A 369 18.53 -2.32 -5.98
N LEU A 370 18.44 -2.28 -4.65
CA LEU A 370 18.27 -3.48 -3.83
C LEU A 370 16.95 -4.18 -4.12
N PHE A 371 15.87 -3.39 -4.32
CA PHE A 371 14.58 -3.93 -4.71
C PHE A 371 14.63 -4.58 -6.11
N ALA A 372 15.20 -3.91 -7.09
CA ALA A 372 15.36 -4.47 -8.43
C ALA A 372 16.22 -5.75 -8.42
N ALA A 373 17.30 -5.75 -7.64
CA ALA A 373 18.16 -6.91 -7.50
C ALA A 373 17.40 -8.10 -6.89
N GLN A 374 16.65 -7.91 -5.80
CA GLN A 374 15.85 -9.00 -5.20
C GLN A 374 14.70 -9.47 -6.11
N LEU A 375 14.12 -8.57 -6.93
CA LEU A 375 13.06 -8.90 -7.88
C LEU A 375 13.58 -9.73 -9.05
N LEU A 376 14.77 -9.37 -9.56
CA LEU A 376 15.35 -10.00 -10.75
C LEU A 376 16.18 -11.25 -10.42
N SER A 377 16.71 -11.37 -9.20
CA SER A 377 17.59 -12.46 -8.83
C SER A 377 16.98 -13.86 -9.00
N PRO A 378 15.69 -14.12 -8.75
CA PRO A 378 15.10 -15.44 -8.99
C PRO A 378 15.13 -15.88 -10.46
N LEU A 379 15.29 -14.93 -11.39
CA LEU A 379 15.43 -15.25 -12.81
C LEU A 379 16.83 -15.78 -13.17
N TYR A 380 17.82 -15.54 -12.31
CA TYR A 380 19.23 -15.86 -12.55
C TYR A 380 19.87 -16.65 -11.40
N ASP A 381 19.11 -17.12 -10.43
CA ASP A 381 19.60 -17.79 -9.22
C ASP A 381 20.44 -19.03 -9.56
N ALA A 382 19.96 -19.92 -10.44
CA ALA A 382 20.70 -21.10 -10.87
C ALA A 382 22.05 -20.77 -11.54
N GLN A 383 22.09 -19.71 -12.38
CA GLN A 383 23.32 -19.28 -13.05
C GLN A 383 24.31 -18.64 -12.05
N LEU A 384 23.80 -17.80 -11.13
CA LEU A 384 24.61 -17.17 -10.11
C LEU A 384 25.21 -18.19 -9.16
N GLU A 385 24.45 -19.18 -8.71
CA GLU A 385 24.92 -20.24 -7.83
C GLU A 385 25.93 -21.16 -8.51
N ALA A 386 25.68 -21.50 -9.80
CA ALA A 386 26.64 -22.27 -10.59
C ALA A 386 27.99 -21.52 -10.76
N MET A 387 27.95 -20.21 -10.99
CA MET A 387 29.15 -19.37 -11.05
C MET A 387 29.93 -19.33 -9.73
N LEU A 388 29.20 -19.40 -8.60
CA LEU A 388 29.78 -19.41 -7.25
C LEU A 388 30.18 -20.83 -6.78
N GLY A 389 29.92 -21.88 -7.57
CA GLY A 389 30.16 -23.26 -7.20
C GLY A 389 29.26 -23.76 -6.06
N LEU A 390 28.08 -23.14 -5.90
CA LEU A 390 27.13 -23.49 -4.85
C LEU A 390 26.04 -24.42 -5.40
N PRO A 391 25.50 -25.34 -4.59
CA PRO A 391 24.33 -26.13 -4.97
C PRO A 391 23.13 -25.22 -5.14
N HIS A 392 22.26 -25.54 -6.12
CA HIS A 392 21.07 -24.73 -6.38
C HIS A 392 20.10 -24.77 -5.20
N ASP A 393 19.73 -23.58 -4.72
CA ASP A 393 18.75 -23.34 -3.66
C ASP A 393 17.98 -22.04 -3.97
N PRO A 394 16.78 -22.13 -4.55
CA PRO A 394 16.00 -20.99 -5.00
C PRO A 394 15.67 -19.98 -3.88
N LEU A 395 15.83 -20.38 -2.62
CA LEU A 395 15.49 -19.54 -1.47
C LEU A 395 16.70 -18.81 -0.88
N ARG A 396 17.93 -19.18 -1.29
CA ARG A 396 19.18 -18.61 -0.75
C ARG A 396 19.28 -17.10 -0.99
N LEU A 397 18.90 -16.63 -2.17
CA LEU A 397 18.99 -15.21 -2.51
C LEU A 397 18.00 -14.36 -1.70
N HIS A 398 16.78 -14.84 -1.44
CA HIS A 398 15.84 -14.15 -0.58
C HIS A 398 16.39 -13.97 0.84
N TYR A 399 16.97 -15.03 1.39
CA TYR A 399 17.62 -14.99 2.70
C TYR A 399 18.82 -14.04 2.72
N PHE A 400 19.64 -14.05 1.67
CA PHE A 400 20.76 -13.13 1.52
C PHE A 400 20.30 -11.66 1.52
N TYR A 401 19.28 -11.31 0.73
CA TYR A 401 18.76 -9.93 0.72
C TYR A 401 18.14 -9.53 2.06
N ALA A 402 17.46 -10.43 2.74
CA ALA A 402 16.94 -10.18 4.08
C ALA A 402 18.07 -9.82 5.06
N GLN A 403 19.16 -10.58 5.03
CA GLN A 403 20.36 -10.30 5.85
C GLN A 403 21.01 -8.97 5.49
N VAL A 404 21.12 -8.64 4.20
CA VAL A 404 21.66 -7.34 3.73
C VAL A 404 20.82 -6.18 4.27
N TYR A 405 19.50 -6.24 4.15
CA TYR A 405 18.62 -5.20 4.68
C TYR A 405 18.72 -5.08 6.20
N LEU A 406 18.74 -6.19 6.93
CA LEU A 406 18.86 -6.19 8.40
C LEU A 406 20.22 -5.63 8.85
N ALA A 407 21.32 -5.99 8.17
CA ALA A 407 22.64 -5.47 8.46
C ALA A 407 22.74 -3.96 8.21
N LEU A 408 22.23 -3.49 7.07
CA LEU A 408 22.19 -2.07 6.74
C LEU A 408 21.32 -1.28 7.74
N ALA A 409 20.16 -1.81 8.11
CA ALA A 409 19.31 -1.20 9.13
C ALA A 409 20.03 -1.11 10.48
N ALA A 410 20.67 -2.18 10.94
CA ALA A 410 21.42 -2.19 12.20
C ALA A 410 22.55 -1.15 12.19
N ILE A 411 23.35 -1.09 11.13
CA ILE A 411 24.43 -0.11 10.98
C ILE A 411 23.87 1.34 11.07
N LEU A 412 22.79 1.63 10.34
CA LEU A 412 22.17 2.96 10.35
C LEU A 412 21.58 3.31 11.72
N MET A 413 20.90 2.37 12.39
CA MET A 413 20.30 2.59 13.69
C MET A 413 21.37 2.79 14.79
N ILE A 414 22.45 2.01 14.76
CA ILE A 414 23.58 2.18 15.68
C ILE A 414 24.23 3.54 15.47
N LYS A 415 24.54 3.90 14.22
CA LYS A 415 25.13 5.20 13.86
C LYS A 415 24.23 6.37 14.29
N ASN A 416 22.93 6.21 14.18
CA ASN A 416 21.93 7.25 14.48
C ASN A 416 21.11 6.95 15.75
N TRP A 417 21.67 6.26 16.73
CA TRP A 417 20.96 5.82 17.93
C TRP A 417 20.18 6.94 18.64
N ARG A 418 20.70 8.17 18.62
CA ARG A 418 20.00 9.34 19.19
C ARG A 418 18.70 9.65 18.45
N LYS A 419 18.67 9.49 17.10
CA LYS A 419 17.46 9.69 16.30
C LYS A 419 16.45 8.56 16.54
N VAL A 420 16.93 7.32 16.77
CA VAL A 420 16.06 6.20 17.19
C VAL A 420 15.33 6.56 18.49
N TRP A 421 16.03 7.12 19.49
CA TRP A 421 15.40 7.59 20.71
C TRP A 421 14.41 8.75 20.49
N GLN A 422 14.65 9.60 19.51
CA GLN A 422 13.73 10.68 19.15
C GLN A 422 12.42 10.19 18.53
N LEU A 423 12.38 8.97 17.97
CA LEU A 423 11.12 8.39 17.48
C LEU A 423 10.04 8.31 18.57
N ARG A 424 10.42 8.16 19.84
CA ARG A 424 9.47 8.20 20.98
C ARG A 424 8.63 9.47 21.04
N LEU A 425 9.09 10.56 20.40
CA LEU A 425 8.30 11.79 20.30
C LEU A 425 7.05 11.59 19.45
N GLY A 426 7.01 10.56 18.60
CA GLY A 426 5.83 10.14 17.86
C GLY A 426 4.66 9.68 18.74
N PHE A 427 4.90 9.31 20.00
CA PHE A 427 3.82 8.99 20.95
C PHE A 427 3.15 10.23 21.56
N LYS A 428 3.71 11.43 21.35
CA LYS A 428 3.11 12.65 21.88
C LYS A 428 1.87 13.02 21.04
N VAL A 429 0.79 13.29 21.75
CA VAL A 429 -0.48 13.77 21.21
C VAL A 429 -0.40 15.27 21.00
#